data_678fe04cc10454b11588c3e0e5025ba0
#
_entry.id   678fe04cc10454b11588c3e0e5025ba0
#
_cell.length_a   1.000
_cell.length_b   1.000
_cell.length_c   1.000
_cell.angle_alpha   90.00
_cell.angle_beta   90.00
_cell.angle_gamma   90.00
#
_symmetry.space_group_name_H-M   'P 1'
#
loop_
_entity.id
_entity.type
_entity.pdbx_description
1 polymer ?
#
loop_
_entity_poly.entity_id
_entity_poly.type
_entity_poly.pdbx_seq_one_letter_code
_entity_poly.pdbx_strand_id
1 'polypeptide(L)'
;SSSIRGDSKVITQIQKSSSHYFQRPEDDIDVDSSLTSLIGVGSEFSLTKISGKNFKGSLTFRQTSPGYDINELGYMRSANNKKMNSSIDYEDFIPKKHWQVISLSIGTWQDWDYSWGYASSGINSDMWIRFHNWHTISFELGNSFGGMRRNLTRGGPVAKSPAFYRYSIAYRTD
;
A
#
# COMPACT_ATOMS: atom_id res chain seq x y z
N SER A 1 -1.36 18.15 -8.40
CA SER A 1 -0.05 18.25 -9.06
C SER A 1 0.94 18.93 -8.14
N SER A 2 2.20 18.59 -8.28
CA SER A 2 3.33 19.28 -7.61
C SER A 2 4.28 19.84 -8.66
N SER A 3 4.95 20.93 -8.32
CA SER A 3 6.00 21.53 -9.15
C SER A 3 7.07 22.12 -8.25
N ILE A 4 8.29 21.60 -8.35
CA ILE A 4 9.46 22.13 -7.68
C ILE A 4 10.32 22.83 -8.72
N ARG A 5 10.86 24.00 -8.38
CA ARG A 5 11.77 24.77 -9.23
C ARG A 5 13.04 25.11 -8.43
N GLY A 6 14.17 25.05 -9.08
CA GLY A 6 15.46 25.34 -8.45
C GLY A 6 16.62 25.28 -9.44
N ASP A 7 17.82 25.46 -8.92
CA ASP A 7 19.04 25.24 -9.69
C ASP A 7 19.08 23.76 -10.16
N SER A 8 19.66 23.53 -11.32
CA SER A 8 19.83 22.21 -11.91
C SER A 8 20.53 21.21 -10.98
N LYS A 9 21.47 21.67 -10.14
CA LYS A 9 22.11 20.82 -9.12
C LYS A 9 21.12 20.35 -8.06
N VAL A 10 20.23 21.23 -7.59
CA VAL A 10 19.20 20.89 -6.59
C VAL A 10 18.20 19.92 -7.19
N ILE A 11 17.72 20.19 -8.40
CA ILE A 11 16.78 19.29 -9.09
C ILE A 11 17.42 17.90 -9.33
N THR A 12 18.68 17.85 -9.72
CA THR A 12 19.42 16.59 -9.87
C THR A 12 19.53 15.82 -8.53
N GLN A 13 19.74 16.51 -7.41
CA GLN A 13 19.76 15.88 -6.10
C GLN A 13 18.40 15.31 -5.71
N ILE A 14 17.32 16.02 -6.01
CA ILE A 14 15.94 15.53 -5.79
C ILE A 14 15.68 14.26 -6.62
N GLN A 15 16.02 14.26 -7.91
CA GLN A 15 15.89 13.09 -8.78
C GLN A 15 16.61 11.86 -8.22
N LYS A 16 17.79 12.05 -7.59
CA LYS A 16 18.59 10.98 -6.99
C LYS A 16 18.21 10.66 -5.54
N SER A 17 17.30 11.40 -4.95
CA SER A 17 16.88 11.19 -3.56
C SER A 17 16.18 9.85 -3.34
N SER A 18 16.04 9.45 -2.08
CA SER A 18 15.39 8.20 -1.69
C SER A 18 13.89 8.13 -2.02
N SER A 19 13.27 9.26 -2.29
CA SER A 19 11.88 9.34 -2.72
C SER A 19 11.68 9.16 -4.23
N HIS A 20 12.72 9.33 -5.05
CA HIS A 20 12.64 9.31 -6.51
C HIS A 20 13.48 8.20 -7.16
N TYR A 21 14.79 8.14 -6.90
CA TYR A 21 15.72 7.14 -7.45
C TYR A 21 15.69 7.03 -8.99
N PHE A 22 15.72 8.15 -9.72
CA PHE A 22 15.75 8.17 -11.19
C PHE A 22 16.99 7.48 -11.79
N GLN A 23 18.05 7.30 -11.02
CA GLN A 23 19.25 6.58 -11.43
C GLN A 23 19.10 5.05 -11.49
N ARG A 24 17.89 4.51 -11.24
CA ARG A 24 17.69 3.05 -11.27
C ARG A 24 17.72 2.52 -12.69
N PRO A 25 18.53 1.46 -12.99
CA PRO A 25 18.72 0.98 -14.35
C PRO A 25 17.48 0.40 -15.04
N GLU A 26 16.54 -0.15 -14.24
CA GLU A 26 15.34 -0.82 -14.77
C GLU A 26 14.15 0.11 -14.91
N ASP A 27 14.25 1.37 -14.51
CA ASP A 27 13.20 2.35 -14.69
C ASP A 27 13.30 3.01 -16.07
N ASP A 28 12.16 3.28 -16.71
CA ASP A 28 12.09 4.03 -17.96
C ASP A 28 12.32 5.55 -17.75
N ILE A 29 13.15 5.88 -16.76
CA ILE A 29 13.39 7.27 -16.33
C ILE A 29 14.87 7.42 -16.00
N ASP A 30 15.49 8.41 -16.63
CA ASP A 30 16.88 8.76 -16.39
C ASP A 30 17.02 10.06 -15.60
N VAL A 31 18.16 10.23 -14.94
CA VAL A 31 18.52 11.48 -14.30
C VAL A 31 18.89 12.50 -15.37
N ASP A 32 18.12 13.57 -15.46
CA ASP A 32 18.43 14.71 -16.33
C ASP A 32 19.00 15.87 -15.50
N SER A 33 20.30 16.10 -15.66
CA SER A 33 21.02 17.15 -14.95
C SER A 33 20.82 18.57 -15.53
N SER A 34 20.11 18.71 -16.63
CA SER A 34 19.79 20.00 -17.25
C SER A 34 18.50 20.60 -16.70
N LEU A 35 17.67 19.82 -16.06
CA LEU A 35 16.37 20.27 -15.54
C LEU A 35 16.52 21.28 -14.42
N THR A 36 15.72 22.34 -14.48
CA THR A 36 15.55 23.36 -13.43
C THR A 36 14.18 23.28 -12.73
N SER A 37 13.38 22.28 -13.11
CA SER A 37 12.10 22.02 -12.48
C SER A 37 11.75 20.53 -12.53
N LEU A 38 11.01 20.08 -11.52
CA LEU A 38 10.43 18.74 -11.46
C LEU A 38 8.92 18.88 -11.30
N ILE A 39 8.16 18.26 -12.20
CA ILE A 39 6.71 18.36 -12.22
C ILE A 39 6.14 16.94 -12.10
N GLY A 40 5.12 16.78 -11.26
CA GLY A 40 4.46 15.53 -11.10
C GLY A 40 2.99 15.61 -10.72
N VAL A 41 2.33 14.48 -10.84
CA VAL A 41 0.89 14.32 -10.54
C VAL A 41 0.71 13.16 -9.57
N GLY A 42 -0.05 13.41 -8.51
CA GLY A 42 -0.60 12.37 -7.64
C GLY A 42 -2.12 12.38 -7.76
N SER A 43 -2.73 11.20 -7.77
CA SER A 43 -4.18 11.08 -7.74
C SER A 43 -4.58 9.87 -6.88
N GLU A 44 -5.75 9.99 -6.28
CA GLU A 44 -6.38 8.91 -5.52
C GLU A 44 -7.86 8.84 -5.89
N PHE A 45 -8.32 7.63 -6.12
CA PHE A 45 -9.73 7.29 -6.27
C PHE A 45 -10.11 6.29 -5.17
N SER A 46 -11.18 6.57 -4.45
CA SER A 46 -11.67 5.68 -3.40
C SER A 46 -13.17 5.48 -3.54
N LEU A 47 -13.59 4.23 -3.48
CA LEU A 47 -14.98 3.80 -3.42
C LEU A 47 -15.17 3.00 -2.13
N THR A 48 -16.09 3.46 -1.27
CA THR A 48 -16.30 2.81 0.02
C THR A 48 -17.79 2.65 0.30
N LYS A 49 -18.18 1.40 0.58
CA LYS A 49 -19.49 1.07 1.12
C LYS A 49 -19.40 1.04 2.65
N ILE A 50 -19.90 2.08 3.29
CA ILE A 50 -19.81 2.26 4.76
C ILE A 50 -21.08 1.83 5.50
N SER A 51 -22.20 1.60 4.78
CA SER A 51 -23.49 1.24 5.37
C SER A 51 -24.09 0.01 4.64
N GLY A 52 -24.96 -0.68 5.34
CA GLY A 52 -25.59 -1.92 4.90
C GLY A 52 -25.69 -2.86 6.09
N LYS A 53 -26.43 -3.98 5.99
CA LYS A 53 -26.65 -4.86 7.15
C LYS A 53 -25.33 -5.34 7.74
N ASN A 54 -24.65 -6.24 7.04
CA ASN A 54 -23.49 -6.94 7.56
C ASN A 54 -22.25 -6.72 6.70
N PHE A 55 -22.42 -6.33 5.42
CA PHE A 55 -21.32 -6.22 4.48
C PHE A 55 -20.92 -4.76 4.25
N LYS A 56 -19.64 -4.49 4.44
CA LYS A 56 -18.95 -3.26 4.07
C LYS A 56 -17.86 -3.60 3.05
N GLY A 57 -17.24 -2.61 2.45
CA GLY A 57 -16.12 -2.84 1.57
C GLY A 57 -15.53 -1.55 1.05
N SER A 58 -14.29 -1.65 0.60
CA SER A 58 -13.57 -0.52 0.03
C SER A 58 -12.73 -0.93 -1.17
N LEU A 59 -12.55 0.00 -2.08
CA LEU A 59 -11.58 -0.06 -3.16
C LEU A 59 -10.89 1.29 -3.25
N THR A 60 -9.57 1.30 -3.15
CA THR A 60 -8.76 2.52 -3.27
C THR A 60 -7.67 2.29 -4.32
N PHE A 61 -7.60 3.18 -5.28
CA PHE A 61 -6.51 3.24 -6.25
C PHE A 61 -5.79 4.56 -6.10
N ARG A 62 -4.48 4.50 -5.90
CA ARG A 62 -3.60 5.67 -5.80
C ARG A 62 -2.47 5.56 -6.80
N GLN A 63 -2.14 6.68 -7.43
CA GLN A 63 -0.95 6.76 -8.27
C GLN A 63 -0.16 8.03 -7.98
N THR A 64 1.15 7.92 -8.15
CA THR A 64 2.10 9.02 -7.96
C THR A 64 3.14 8.94 -9.06
N SER A 65 3.16 9.95 -9.93
CA SER A 65 4.10 9.99 -11.04
C SER A 65 5.54 10.18 -10.55
N PRO A 66 6.55 9.85 -11.36
CA PRO A 66 7.96 9.94 -10.97
C PRO A 66 8.40 11.32 -10.44
N GLY A 67 7.98 12.38 -11.09
CA GLY A 67 8.34 13.74 -10.72
C GLY A 67 7.47 14.38 -9.63
N TYR A 68 6.57 13.61 -9.01
CA TYR A 68 5.73 14.15 -7.93
C TYR A 68 6.52 14.28 -6.65
N ASP A 69 6.52 15.46 -6.03
CA ASP A 69 7.15 15.70 -4.73
C ASP A 69 6.32 16.70 -3.90
N ILE A 70 6.10 16.36 -2.64
CA ILE A 70 5.40 17.16 -1.65
C ILE A 70 6.18 17.25 -0.33
N ASN A 71 7.47 16.89 -0.32
CA ASN A 71 8.26 16.82 0.92
C ASN A 71 8.38 18.16 1.66
N GLU A 72 8.18 19.28 0.98
CA GLU A 72 8.12 20.60 1.62
C GLU A 72 6.81 20.83 2.41
N LEU A 73 5.73 20.14 2.04
CA LEU A 73 4.40 20.29 2.65
C LEU A 73 4.01 19.10 3.52
N GLY A 74 4.76 18.02 3.45
CA GLY A 74 4.47 16.79 4.17
C GLY A 74 5.50 15.70 3.88
N TYR A 75 5.30 14.51 4.43
CA TYR A 75 6.19 13.39 4.22
C TYR A 75 5.74 12.54 3.02
N MET A 76 6.62 12.40 2.03
CA MET A 76 6.45 11.47 0.92
C MET A 76 7.54 10.39 0.96
N ARG A 77 7.11 9.12 1.02
CA ARG A 77 8.04 8.00 1.10
C ARG A 77 8.65 7.64 -0.26
N SER A 78 7.85 7.65 -1.31
CA SER A 78 8.33 7.33 -2.67
C SER A 78 7.35 7.87 -3.72
N ALA A 79 7.89 8.39 -4.81
CA ALA A 79 7.21 8.64 -6.06
C ALA A 79 7.23 7.37 -6.95
N ASN A 80 6.84 7.49 -8.21
CA ASN A 80 6.91 6.44 -9.22
C ASN A 80 6.20 5.14 -8.78
N ASN A 81 4.93 5.26 -8.35
CA ASN A 81 4.16 4.10 -7.91
C ASN A 81 2.67 4.19 -8.23
N LYS A 82 2.06 3.03 -8.36
CA LYS A 82 0.61 2.80 -8.36
C LYS A 82 0.29 1.77 -7.31
N LYS A 83 -0.80 1.98 -6.59
CA LYS A 83 -1.26 1.10 -5.51
C LYS A 83 -2.75 0.88 -5.61
N MET A 84 -3.17 -0.35 -5.46
CA MET A 84 -4.57 -0.72 -5.32
C MET A 84 -4.76 -1.50 -4.03
N ASN A 85 -5.71 -1.07 -3.23
CA ASN A 85 -6.14 -1.78 -2.02
C ASN A 85 -7.63 -2.04 -2.14
N SER A 86 -8.06 -3.24 -1.75
CA SER A 86 -9.48 -3.55 -1.62
C SER A 86 -9.75 -4.33 -0.35
N SER A 87 -10.92 -4.14 0.23
CA SER A 87 -11.40 -4.95 1.34
C SER A 87 -12.87 -5.28 1.21
N ILE A 88 -13.25 -6.42 1.80
CA ILE A 88 -14.62 -6.82 2.06
C ILE A 88 -14.68 -7.24 3.51
N ASP A 89 -15.61 -6.65 4.24
CA ASP A 89 -15.80 -6.87 5.66
C ASP A 89 -17.22 -7.38 5.92
N TYR A 90 -17.32 -8.45 6.68
CA TYR A 90 -18.59 -8.97 7.20
C TYR A 90 -18.59 -8.82 8.71
N GLU A 91 -19.61 -8.15 9.25
CA GLU A 91 -19.78 -7.96 10.68
C GLU A 91 -21.22 -8.29 11.08
N ASP A 92 -21.40 -9.13 12.10
CA ASP A 92 -22.69 -9.39 12.71
C ASP A 92 -22.60 -9.16 14.23
N PHE A 93 -23.15 -8.04 14.67
CA PHE A 93 -23.21 -7.63 16.05
C PHE A 93 -24.54 -8.04 16.73
N ILE A 94 -25.43 -8.73 16.01
CA ILE A 94 -26.67 -9.24 16.57
C ILE A 94 -26.40 -10.61 17.19
N PRO A 95 -26.56 -10.78 18.51
CA PRO A 95 -26.32 -12.05 19.16
C PRO A 95 -27.14 -13.19 18.56
N LYS A 96 -26.48 -14.31 18.25
CA LYS A 96 -27.09 -15.56 17.75
C LYS A 96 -26.94 -16.66 18.80
N LYS A 97 -27.49 -17.86 18.53
CA LYS A 97 -27.44 -18.99 19.45
C LYS A 97 -26.04 -19.34 19.93
N HIS A 98 -25.02 -19.24 19.06
CA HIS A 98 -23.66 -19.72 19.32
C HIS A 98 -22.64 -18.62 19.55
N TRP A 99 -22.88 -17.39 19.10
CA TRP A 99 -21.96 -16.26 19.25
C TRP A 99 -22.70 -14.94 19.56
N GLN A 100 -21.98 -14.06 20.18
CA GLN A 100 -22.43 -12.69 20.48
C GLN A 100 -22.08 -11.73 19.34
N VAL A 101 -20.86 -11.87 18.81
CA VAL A 101 -20.35 -11.06 17.70
C VAL A 101 -19.46 -11.93 16.80
N ILE A 102 -19.55 -11.72 15.50
CA ILE A 102 -18.60 -12.25 14.51
C ILE A 102 -18.16 -11.15 13.57
N SER A 103 -16.88 -11.12 13.26
CA SER A 103 -16.29 -10.23 12.27
C SER A 103 -15.32 -11.02 11.39
N LEU A 104 -15.40 -10.79 10.08
CA LEU A 104 -14.50 -11.33 9.07
C LEU A 104 -14.11 -10.17 8.14
N SER A 105 -12.82 -10.00 7.90
CA SER A 105 -12.28 -9.05 6.94
C SER A 105 -11.36 -9.79 5.96
N ILE A 106 -11.49 -9.48 4.69
CA ILE A 106 -10.57 -9.96 3.63
C ILE A 106 -10.12 -8.73 2.86
N GLY A 107 -8.81 -8.52 2.83
CA GLY A 107 -8.18 -7.42 2.11
C GLY A 107 -7.18 -7.92 1.09
N THR A 108 -7.00 -7.15 0.02
CA THR A 108 -5.92 -7.36 -0.95
C THR A 108 -5.18 -6.06 -1.19
N TRP A 109 -3.90 -6.19 -1.52
CA TRP A 109 -3.10 -5.07 -2.00
C TRP A 109 -2.32 -5.48 -3.23
N GLN A 110 -2.12 -4.52 -4.13
CA GLN A 110 -1.30 -4.68 -5.34
C GLN A 110 -0.55 -3.37 -5.57
N ASP A 111 0.75 -3.48 -5.76
CA ASP A 111 1.65 -2.38 -5.99
C ASP A 111 2.35 -2.55 -7.34
N TRP A 112 2.48 -1.47 -8.08
CA TRP A 112 3.22 -1.36 -9.34
C TRP A 112 4.10 -0.10 -9.32
N ASP A 113 5.07 -0.03 -10.20
CA ASP A 113 5.64 1.24 -10.58
C ASP A 113 4.66 2.04 -11.46
N TYR A 114 5.02 3.27 -11.81
CA TYR A 114 4.15 4.11 -12.62
C TYR A 114 3.94 3.59 -14.04
N SER A 115 4.87 2.81 -14.57
CA SER A 115 4.82 2.15 -15.89
C SER A 115 4.13 0.77 -15.85
N TRP A 116 3.47 0.40 -14.73
CA TRP A 116 2.81 -0.87 -14.50
C TRP A 116 3.74 -2.07 -14.31
N GLY A 117 5.04 -1.85 -14.08
CA GLY A 117 5.94 -2.89 -13.63
C GLY A 117 5.51 -3.43 -12.27
N TYR A 118 5.37 -4.75 -12.14
CA TYR A 118 4.90 -5.41 -10.92
C TYR A 118 5.89 -5.20 -9.77
N ALA A 119 5.41 -4.71 -8.64
CA ALA A 119 6.20 -4.50 -7.44
C ALA A 119 5.86 -5.51 -6.35
N SER A 120 4.60 -5.61 -5.93
CA SER A 120 4.19 -6.58 -4.91
C SER A 120 2.68 -6.78 -4.92
N SER A 121 2.23 -7.89 -4.37
CA SER A 121 0.81 -8.10 -4.07
C SER A 121 0.64 -9.08 -2.92
N GLY A 122 -0.55 -9.09 -2.36
CA GLY A 122 -0.89 -10.04 -1.33
C GLY A 122 -2.35 -9.96 -0.89
N ILE A 123 -2.67 -10.84 0.04
CA ILE A 123 -3.98 -10.96 0.66
C ILE A 123 -3.81 -11.05 2.17
N ASN A 124 -4.69 -10.43 2.90
CA ASN A 124 -4.85 -10.61 4.34
C ASN A 124 -6.29 -10.98 4.66
N SER A 125 -6.46 -11.79 5.69
CA SER A 125 -7.78 -12.14 6.22
C SER A 125 -7.70 -12.16 7.73
N ASP A 126 -8.67 -11.52 8.35
CA ASP A 126 -8.81 -11.41 9.80
C ASP A 126 -10.21 -11.87 10.17
N MET A 127 -10.32 -12.77 11.14
CA MET A 127 -11.58 -13.24 11.68
C MET A 127 -11.53 -13.23 13.20
N TRP A 128 -12.58 -12.78 13.85
CA TRP A 128 -12.75 -12.98 15.27
C TRP A 128 -14.20 -13.26 15.63
N ILE A 129 -14.39 -14.09 16.63
CA ILE A 129 -15.69 -14.52 17.16
C ILE A 129 -15.66 -14.34 18.66
N ARG A 130 -16.67 -13.62 19.21
CA ARG A 130 -16.92 -13.53 20.63
C ARG A 130 -18.14 -14.38 20.99
N PHE A 131 -17.97 -15.24 21.96
CA PHE A 131 -19.01 -16.10 22.50
C PHE A 131 -19.77 -15.42 23.65
N HIS A 132 -20.90 -16.02 24.07
CA HIS A 132 -21.73 -15.49 25.16
C HIS A 132 -21.04 -15.50 26.54
N ASN A 133 -20.05 -16.35 26.72
CA ASN A 133 -19.21 -16.40 27.91
C ASN A 133 -18.00 -15.44 27.85
N TRP A 134 -18.04 -14.43 26.94
CA TRP A 134 -17.01 -13.42 26.71
C TRP A 134 -15.67 -13.94 26.17
N HIS A 135 -15.53 -15.24 25.95
CA HIS A 135 -14.36 -15.77 25.30
C HIS A 135 -14.30 -15.30 23.85
N THR A 136 -13.12 -14.97 23.37
CA THR A 136 -12.88 -14.53 21.99
C THR A 136 -11.83 -15.40 21.34
N ILE A 137 -12.10 -15.87 20.13
CA ILE A 137 -11.11 -16.52 19.26
C ILE A 137 -10.88 -15.59 18.09
N SER A 138 -9.61 -15.33 17.77
CA SER A 138 -9.21 -14.59 16.59
C SER A 138 -8.23 -15.40 15.74
N PHE A 139 -8.36 -15.24 14.43
CA PHE A 139 -7.50 -15.86 13.43
C PHE A 139 -7.09 -14.79 12.43
N GLU A 140 -5.78 -14.72 12.14
CA GLU A 140 -5.21 -13.82 11.14
C GLU A 140 -4.40 -14.63 10.13
N LEU A 141 -4.58 -14.33 8.86
CA LEU A 141 -3.82 -14.88 7.76
C LEU A 141 -3.30 -13.74 6.88
N GLY A 142 -2.01 -13.71 6.64
CA GLY A 142 -1.37 -12.81 5.67
C GLY A 142 -0.54 -13.61 4.68
N ASN A 143 -0.72 -13.33 3.40
CA ASN A 143 0.08 -13.91 2.34
C ASN A 143 0.59 -12.81 1.42
N SER A 144 1.92 -12.71 1.26
CA SER A 144 2.56 -11.93 0.22
C SER A 144 3.03 -12.86 -0.88
N PHE A 145 2.63 -12.57 -2.11
CA PHE A 145 3.02 -13.37 -3.28
C PHE A 145 4.46 -13.08 -3.77
N GLY A 146 5.20 -12.28 -2.97
CA GLY A 146 6.52 -11.82 -3.34
C GLY A 146 6.46 -10.64 -4.30
N GLY A 147 7.59 -10.33 -4.93
CA GLY A 147 7.65 -9.23 -5.88
C GLY A 147 9.04 -8.63 -6.02
N MET A 148 9.09 -7.37 -6.46
CA MET A 148 10.30 -6.62 -6.73
C MET A 148 10.41 -5.43 -5.77
N ARG A 149 11.42 -5.44 -4.91
CA ARG A 149 11.67 -4.36 -3.95
C ARG A 149 12.63 -3.32 -4.52
N ARG A 150 12.10 -2.15 -4.76
CA ARG A 150 12.81 -1.02 -5.37
C ARG A 150 13.66 -0.23 -4.35
N ASN A 151 13.31 -0.27 -3.07
CA ASN A 151 13.95 0.57 -2.04
C ASN A 151 15.15 -0.08 -1.35
N LEU A 152 15.37 -1.39 -1.51
CA LEU A 152 16.44 -2.11 -0.83
C LEU A 152 17.83 -1.70 -1.30
N THR A 153 17.97 -1.41 -2.57
CA THR A 153 19.26 -1.14 -3.24
C THR A 153 19.59 0.35 -3.32
N ARG A 154 18.75 1.21 -2.75
CA ARG A 154 18.96 2.68 -2.70
C ARG A 154 19.28 3.31 -4.06
N GLY A 155 18.51 2.92 -5.09
CA GLY A 155 18.70 3.41 -6.46
C GLY A 155 19.55 2.52 -7.36
N GLY A 156 20.03 1.40 -6.86
CA GLY A 156 20.60 0.32 -7.66
C GLY A 156 19.51 -0.62 -8.23
N PRO A 157 19.92 -1.76 -8.83
CA PRO A 157 19.02 -2.74 -9.42
C PRO A 157 17.89 -3.20 -8.49
N VAL A 158 16.75 -3.53 -9.05
CA VAL A 158 15.59 -4.00 -8.29
C VAL A 158 15.89 -5.35 -7.63
N ALA A 159 15.59 -5.48 -6.34
CA ALA A 159 15.82 -6.70 -5.59
C ALA A 159 14.54 -7.56 -5.51
N LYS A 160 14.65 -8.86 -5.75
CA LYS A 160 13.53 -9.80 -5.60
C LYS A 160 13.16 -9.97 -4.13
N SER A 161 11.88 -9.89 -3.80
CA SER A 161 11.33 -10.19 -2.49
C SER A 161 10.67 -11.58 -2.54
N PRO A 162 10.97 -12.49 -1.59
CA PRO A 162 10.31 -13.78 -1.55
C PRO A 162 8.83 -13.65 -1.17
N ALA A 163 8.04 -14.63 -1.58
CA ALA A 163 6.71 -14.84 -1.01
C ALA A 163 6.84 -15.29 0.45
N PHE A 164 5.87 -14.91 1.28
CA PHE A 164 5.81 -15.37 2.66
C PHE A 164 4.36 -15.50 3.14
N TYR A 165 4.17 -16.38 4.11
CA TYR A 165 2.91 -16.58 4.81
C TYR A 165 3.08 -16.19 6.27
N ARG A 166 2.07 -15.56 6.82
CA ARG A 166 1.94 -15.28 8.26
C ARG A 166 0.57 -15.73 8.71
N TYR A 167 0.52 -16.45 9.81
CA TYR A 167 -0.74 -16.80 10.49
C TYR A 167 -0.62 -16.56 11.98
N SER A 168 -1.72 -16.24 12.59
CA SER A 168 -1.85 -16.04 14.03
C SER A 168 -3.19 -16.59 14.48
N ILE A 169 -3.18 -17.27 15.63
CA ILE A 169 -4.39 -17.69 16.32
C ILE A 169 -4.26 -17.18 17.75
N ALA A 170 -5.27 -16.47 18.22
CA ALA A 170 -5.32 -16.02 19.60
C ALA A 170 -6.65 -16.40 20.25
N TYR A 171 -6.54 -16.81 21.51
CA TYR A 171 -7.68 -17.07 22.38
C TYR A 171 -7.58 -16.15 23.60
N ARG A 172 -8.66 -15.47 23.91
CA ARG A 172 -8.75 -14.55 25.05
C ARG A 172 -9.96 -14.90 25.89
N THR A 173 -9.77 -14.92 27.20
CA THR A 173 -10.82 -14.96 28.21
C THR A 173 -10.95 -13.57 28.85
N ASP A 174 -12.07 -13.28 29.45
CA ASP A 174 -12.22 -12.13 30.36
C ASP A 174 -11.46 -12.37 31.65
#